data_c48b9e6bd74c5320f88dbd7c70ad2602
#
_entry.id   c48b9e6bd74c5320f88dbd7c70ad2602
#
_cell.length_a   1.000
_cell.length_b   1.000
_cell.length_c   1.000
_cell.angle_alpha   90.00
_cell.angle_beta   90.00
_cell.angle_gamma   90.00
#
_symmetry.space_group_name_H-M   'P 1'
#
loop_
_entity.id
_entity.type
_entity.pdbx_description
1 polymer ?
#
loop_
_entity_poly.entity_id
_entity_poly.type
_entity_poly.pdbx_seq_one_letter_code
_entity_poly.pdbx_strand_id
1 'polypeptide(L)'
;MAEEFVTPEFIDNSDPDTIQSRMMNNLPVDISDMPADFPYDFTMPTAIEISRLIQYNLTRTLMLMFPMWAWGEWLDLHGVSAKVTRKQASRASGHVTVVGTAGTIIEEGTVFCTEGTTDSTSVEFATTEEVTIPEQGTVDIAVASVLAGASYNVTRNTVTLQKQPNKNVTSVTNENPCLLYTSPSPRDS
;
A
#
# COMPACT_ATOMS: atom_id res chain seq x y z
N MET A 1 20.01 4.76 -10.06
CA MET A 1 19.20 4.04 -11.07
C MET A 1 19.05 2.61 -10.58
N ALA A 2 17.82 2.12 -10.42
CA ALA A 2 17.61 0.70 -10.12
C ALA A 2 17.99 -0.09 -11.39
N GLU A 3 18.88 -1.07 -11.27
CA GLU A 3 19.17 -1.99 -12.37
C GLU A 3 17.90 -2.77 -12.70
N GLU A 4 17.55 -2.81 -13.98
CA GLU A 4 16.44 -3.61 -14.48
C GLU A 4 16.76 -5.09 -14.36
N PHE A 5 15.78 -5.90 -13.91
CA PHE A 5 15.96 -7.33 -13.83
C PHE A 5 16.01 -7.92 -15.24
N VAL A 6 17.15 -8.49 -15.62
CA VAL A 6 17.30 -9.19 -16.90
C VAL A 6 16.87 -10.64 -16.72
N THR A 7 15.83 -11.04 -17.45
CA THR A 7 15.31 -12.41 -17.42
C THR A 7 16.34 -13.39 -17.99
N PRO A 8 16.69 -14.47 -17.28
CA PRO A 8 17.61 -15.48 -17.82
C PRO A 8 17.03 -16.18 -19.05
N GLU A 9 17.88 -16.53 -20.02
CA GLU A 9 17.50 -17.15 -21.30
C GLU A 9 16.65 -18.43 -21.14
N PHE A 10 16.89 -19.22 -20.08
CA PHE A 10 16.11 -20.44 -19.82
C PHE A 10 14.65 -20.15 -19.43
N ILE A 11 14.33 -18.92 -19.05
CA ILE A 11 12.96 -18.49 -18.80
C ILE A 11 12.31 -18.00 -20.09
N ASP A 12 13.05 -17.28 -20.93
CA ASP A 12 12.53 -16.71 -22.18
C ASP A 12 12.09 -17.81 -23.17
N ASN A 13 12.74 -18.99 -23.15
CA ASN A 13 12.41 -20.14 -24.00
C ASN A 13 11.37 -21.08 -23.37
N SER A 14 10.49 -20.58 -22.51
CA SER A 14 9.49 -21.38 -21.81
C SER A 14 8.04 -21.03 -22.20
N ASP A 15 7.82 -20.59 -23.44
CA ASP A 15 6.48 -20.42 -23.99
C ASP A 15 5.73 -21.75 -24.14
N PRO A 16 4.38 -21.77 -24.11
CA PRO A 16 3.60 -23.00 -24.15
C PRO A 16 3.86 -23.86 -25.37
N ASP A 17 4.03 -23.26 -26.56
CA ASP A 17 4.22 -23.98 -27.82
C ASP A 17 5.59 -24.66 -27.86
N THR A 18 6.64 -23.99 -27.38
CA THR A 18 7.99 -24.57 -27.23
C THR A 18 7.99 -25.74 -26.24
N ILE A 19 7.29 -25.63 -25.12
CA ILE A 19 7.18 -26.69 -24.12
C ILE A 19 6.39 -27.87 -24.72
N GLN A 20 5.27 -27.62 -25.38
CA GLN A 20 4.42 -28.61 -25.99
C GLN A 20 5.19 -29.36 -27.08
N SER A 21 5.88 -28.67 -27.99
CA SER A 21 6.71 -29.29 -29.03
C SER A 21 7.80 -30.19 -28.43
N ARG A 22 8.42 -29.80 -27.35
CA ARG A 22 9.41 -30.59 -26.62
C ARG A 22 8.79 -31.83 -25.96
N MET A 23 7.54 -31.74 -25.47
CA MET A 23 6.80 -32.86 -24.92
C MET A 23 6.46 -33.87 -26.04
N MET A 24 6.00 -33.39 -27.20
CA MET A 24 5.69 -34.24 -28.37
C MET A 24 6.93 -34.94 -28.88
N ASN A 25 8.08 -34.27 -29.02
CA ASN A 25 9.34 -34.85 -29.45
C ASN A 25 9.88 -35.97 -28.52
N ASN A 26 9.43 -36.01 -27.28
CA ASN A 26 9.79 -37.07 -26.32
C ASN A 26 8.87 -38.31 -26.39
N LEU A 27 7.83 -38.27 -27.20
CA LEU A 27 6.99 -39.44 -27.40
C LEU A 27 7.69 -40.47 -28.30
N PRO A 28 7.55 -41.79 -27.99
CA PRO A 28 8.28 -42.84 -28.69
C PRO A 28 7.74 -43.16 -30.10
N VAL A 29 6.69 -42.50 -30.53
CA VAL A 29 5.99 -42.72 -31.80
C VAL A 29 5.79 -41.40 -32.50
N ASP A 30 5.89 -41.38 -33.82
CA ASP A 30 5.54 -40.24 -34.66
C ASP A 30 4.02 -40.03 -34.62
N ILE A 31 3.61 -39.12 -33.76
CA ILE A 31 2.20 -38.81 -33.47
C ILE A 31 1.93 -37.38 -33.98
N SER A 32 0.75 -37.18 -34.56
CA SER A 32 0.30 -35.86 -35.01
C SER A 32 0.31 -34.83 -33.87
N ASP A 33 0.89 -33.66 -34.12
CA ASP A 33 0.94 -32.52 -33.24
C ASP A 33 -0.07 -31.41 -33.65
N MET A 34 -1.04 -31.76 -34.48
CA MET A 34 -2.05 -30.81 -34.96
C MET A 34 -3.07 -30.47 -33.85
N PRO A 35 -3.49 -29.19 -33.74
CA PRO A 35 -4.61 -28.82 -32.89
C PRO A 35 -5.86 -29.67 -33.20
N ALA A 36 -6.58 -30.09 -32.15
CA ALA A 36 -7.71 -31.01 -32.17
C ALA A 36 -7.37 -32.50 -32.28
N ASP A 37 -6.10 -32.89 -32.35
CA ASP A 37 -5.67 -34.25 -32.15
C ASP A 37 -5.48 -34.56 -30.66
N PHE A 38 -5.83 -35.78 -30.26
CA PHE A 38 -5.81 -36.17 -28.82
C PHE A 38 -4.46 -35.92 -28.14
N PRO A 39 -3.28 -36.18 -28.71
CA PRO A 39 -2.01 -35.92 -28.06
C PRO A 39 -1.76 -34.45 -27.85
N TYR A 40 -2.12 -33.58 -28.81
CA TYR A 40 -2.01 -32.13 -28.68
C TYR A 40 -2.94 -31.59 -27.57
N ASP A 41 -4.21 -31.94 -27.63
CA ASP A 41 -5.22 -31.47 -26.67
C ASP A 41 -4.93 -31.97 -25.24
N PHE A 42 -4.29 -33.12 -25.10
CA PHE A 42 -3.90 -33.69 -23.82
C PHE A 42 -2.64 -33.03 -23.22
N THR A 43 -1.66 -32.65 -24.05
CA THR A 43 -0.38 -32.11 -23.59
C THR A 43 -0.40 -30.59 -23.46
N MET A 44 -1.18 -29.86 -24.27
CA MET A 44 -1.20 -28.42 -24.30
C MET A 44 -1.60 -27.78 -22.97
N PRO A 45 -2.63 -28.24 -22.23
CA PRO A 45 -2.93 -27.67 -20.90
C PRO A 45 -1.79 -27.82 -19.94
N THR A 46 -1.05 -28.90 -19.95
CA THR A 46 0.13 -29.12 -19.11
C THR A 46 1.27 -28.18 -19.50
N ALA A 47 1.50 -27.97 -20.80
CA ALA A 47 2.49 -27.03 -21.31
C ALA A 47 2.18 -25.59 -20.88
N ILE A 48 0.91 -25.18 -20.90
CA ILE A 48 0.46 -23.86 -20.42
C ILE A 48 0.76 -23.68 -18.92
N GLU A 49 0.44 -24.68 -18.09
CA GLU A 49 0.71 -24.57 -16.64
C GLU A 49 2.20 -24.61 -16.33
N ILE A 50 3.01 -25.38 -17.04
CA ILE A 50 4.47 -25.36 -16.89
C ILE A 50 5.03 -24.02 -17.34
N SER A 51 4.58 -23.46 -18.45
CA SER A 51 4.98 -22.14 -18.92
C SER A 51 4.68 -21.06 -17.86
N ARG A 52 3.46 -21.07 -17.31
CA ARG A 52 3.06 -20.16 -16.23
C ARG A 52 3.94 -20.31 -14.99
N LEU A 53 4.27 -21.55 -14.60
CA LEU A 53 5.15 -21.82 -13.47
C LEU A 53 6.54 -21.21 -13.69
N ILE A 54 7.11 -21.37 -14.87
CA ILE A 54 8.46 -20.90 -15.19
C ILE A 54 8.47 -19.38 -15.38
N GLN A 55 7.65 -18.84 -16.27
CA GLN A 55 7.67 -17.43 -16.64
C GLN A 55 7.22 -16.51 -15.50
N TYR A 56 6.25 -16.94 -14.72
CA TYR A 56 5.69 -16.10 -13.66
C TYR A 56 6.25 -16.43 -12.27
N ASN A 57 6.09 -17.67 -11.83
CA ASN A 57 6.44 -18.04 -10.45
C ASN A 57 7.94 -18.14 -10.23
N LEU A 58 8.68 -18.76 -11.16
CA LEU A 58 10.13 -18.91 -11.04
C LEU A 58 10.84 -17.54 -11.17
N THR A 59 10.44 -16.73 -12.16
CA THR A 59 10.98 -15.37 -12.34
C THR A 59 10.77 -14.54 -11.08
N ARG A 60 9.55 -14.56 -10.53
CA ARG A 60 9.23 -13.85 -9.30
C ARG A 60 10.05 -14.34 -8.11
N THR A 61 10.26 -15.65 -8.00
CA THR A 61 11.11 -16.23 -6.95
C THR A 61 12.55 -15.76 -7.07
N LEU A 62 13.11 -15.73 -8.29
CA LEU A 62 14.46 -15.22 -8.53
C LEU A 62 14.58 -13.74 -8.15
N MET A 63 13.60 -12.92 -8.49
CA MET A 63 13.59 -11.50 -8.08
C MET A 63 13.58 -11.36 -6.55
N LEU A 64 12.81 -12.19 -5.84
CA LEU A 64 12.72 -12.15 -4.39
C LEU A 64 14.01 -12.60 -3.68
N MET A 65 14.89 -13.35 -4.36
CA MET A 65 16.19 -13.77 -3.79
C MET A 65 17.15 -12.59 -3.60
N PHE A 66 16.94 -11.47 -4.30
CA PHE A 66 17.83 -10.31 -4.24
C PHE A 66 17.15 -9.14 -3.56
N PRO A 67 17.77 -8.52 -2.53
CA PRO A 67 17.16 -7.40 -1.79
C PRO A 67 16.76 -6.21 -2.66
N MET A 68 17.46 -6.00 -3.78
CA MET A 68 17.19 -4.87 -4.67
C MET A 68 15.87 -4.99 -5.45
N TRP A 69 15.39 -6.24 -5.65
CA TRP A 69 14.12 -6.52 -6.34
C TRP A 69 13.06 -7.12 -5.41
N ALA A 70 13.43 -7.47 -4.17
CA ALA A 70 12.49 -7.97 -3.17
C ALA A 70 11.57 -6.86 -2.66
N TRP A 71 10.33 -7.20 -2.34
CA TRP A 71 9.32 -6.28 -1.80
C TRP A 71 8.56 -6.89 -0.63
N GLY A 72 7.86 -6.03 0.12
CA GLY A 72 6.99 -6.45 1.23
C GLY A 72 7.75 -7.23 2.31
N GLU A 73 7.15 -8.32 2.76
CA GLU A 73 7.69 -9.19 3.81
C GLU A 73 9.00 -9.88 3.40
N TRP A 74 9.17 -10.17 2.11
CA TRP A 74 10.42 -10.76 1.60
C TRP A 74 11.61 -9.82 1.75
N LEU A 75 11.40 -8.53 1.52
CA LEU A 75 12.43 -7.52 1.79
C LEU A 75 12.74 -7.42 3.28
N ASP A 76 11.73 -7.58 4.14
CA ASP A 76 11.91 -7.57 5.59
C ASP A 76 12.74 -8.77 6.06
N LEU A 77 12.58 -9.97 5.45
CA LEU A 77 13.43 -11.13 5.73
C LEU A 77 14.89 -10.88 5.36
N HIS A 78 15.16 -10.22 4.22
CA HIS A 78 16.51 -9.77 3.89
C HIS A 78 17.06 -8.77 4.92
N GLY A 79 16.20 -7.84 5.39
CA GLY A 79 16.52 -6.90 6.44
C GLY A 79 16.96 -7.59 7.74
N VAL A 80 16.21 -8.60 8.17
CA VAL A 80 16.55 -9.40 9.36
C VAL A 80 17.93 -10.04 9.23
N SER A 81 18.26 -10.60 8.05
CA SER A 81 19.58 -11.17 7.78
C SER A 81 20.71 -10.16 7.90
N ALA A 82 20.44 -8.90 7.52
CA ALA A 82 21.36 -7.77 7.62
C ALA A 82 21.28 -7.04 8.99
N LYS A 83 20.50 -7.55 9.95
CA LYS A 83 20.22 -6.90 11.24
C LYS A 83 19.61 -5.49 11.12
N VAL A 84 18.84 -5.27 10.08
CA VAL A 84 18.09 -4.04 9.82
C VAL A 84 16.60 -4.35 9.91
N THR A 85 15.86 -3.54 10.65
CA THR A 85 14.40 -3.64 10.71
C THR A 85 13.75 -2.47 10.00
N ARG A 86 12.63 -2.74 9.32
CA ARG A 86 11.82 -1.68 8.70
C ARG A 86 11.28 -0.74 9.77
N LYS A 87 11.39 0.56 9.55
CA LYS A 87 10.72 1.54 10.40
C LYS A 87 9.21 1.34 10.28
N GLN A 88 8.55 1.25 11.43
CA GLN A 88 7.08 1.19 11.46
C GLN A 88 6.49 2.49 10.94
N ALA A 89 5.33 2.39 10.29
CA ALA A 89 4.58 3.57 9.90
C ALA A 89 4.23 4.39 11.15
N SER A 90 4.43 5.69 11.09
CA SER A 90 4.02 6.64 12.13
C SER A 90 2.67 7.28 11.79
N ARG A 91 2.05 7.90 12.80
CA ARG A 91 0.81 8.64 12.61
C ARG A 91 1.12 10.05 12.12
N ALA A 92 0.29 10.57 11.22
CA ALA A 92 0.34 11.98 10.86
C ALA A 92 -0.12 12.83 12.05
N SER A 93 0.53 13.94 12.29
CA SER A 93 0.18 14.86 13.36
C SER A 93 0.06 16.29 12.84
N GLY A 94 -0.71 17.10 13.52
CA GLY A 94 -0.95 18.49 13.17
C GLY A 94 -1.82 19.16 14.20
N HIS A 95 -2.39 20.32 13.82
CA HIS A 95 -3.31 21.07 14.65
C HIS A 95 -4.60 21.34 13.87
N VAL A 96 -5.69 21.35 14.59
CA VAL A 96 -7.02 21.67 14.07
C VAL A 96 -7.57 22.84 14.86
N THR A 97 -7.96 23.88 14.17
CA THR A 97 -8.63 25.06 14.73
C THR A 97 -10.11 24.76 14.86
N VAL A 98 -10.61 24.81 16.08
CA VAL A 98 -12.03 24.59 16.40
C VAL A 98 -12.66 25.91 16.82
N VAL A 99 -13.80 26.24 16.23
CA VAL A 99 -14.64 27.40 16.58
C VAL A 99 -15.91 26.92 17.24
N GLY A 100 -16.25 27.48 18.39
CA GLY A 100 -17.47 27.06 19.11
C GLY A 100 -17.79 27.95 20.32
N THR A 101 -18.73 27.49 21.13
CA THR A 101 -19.21 28.20 22.32
C THR A 101 -18.15 28.14 23.40
N ALA A 102 -17.84 29.31 24.01
CA ALA A 102 -16.92 29.44 25.16
C ALA A 102 -17.32 28.48 26.29
N GLY A 103 -16.32 27.89 26.95
CA GLY A 103 -16.53 26.90 28.02
C GLY A 103 -16.86 25.48 27.57
N THR A 104 -16.98 25.24 26.27
CA THR A 104 -17.16 23.86 25.77
C THR A 104 -15.86 23.07 25.89
N ILE A 105 -15.95 21.89 26.52
CA ILE A 105 -14.82 20.97 26.66
C ILE A 105 -14.80 20.04 25.44
N ILE A 106 -13.63 19.91 24.82
CA ILE A 106 -13.32 18.93 23.78
C ILE A 106 -12.44 17.88 24.43
N GLU A 107 -12.96 16.69 24.60
CA GLU A 107 -12.27 15.59 25.26
C GLU A 107 -11.14 15.05 24.38
N GLU A 108 -10.10 14.49 25.04
CA GLU A 108 -9.07 13.68 24.37
C GLU A 108 -9.74 12.52 23.60
N GLY A 109 -9.26 12.24 22.39
CA GLY A 109 -9.85 11.19 21.53
C GLY A 109 -11.06 11.64 20.72
N THR A 110 -11.49 12.93 20.79
CA THR A 110 -12.52 13.46 19.90
C THR A 110 -12.06 13.37 18.45
N VAL A 111 -12.89 12.77 17.57
CA VAL A 111 -12.51 12.50 16.19
C VAL A 111 -13.04 13.56 15.23
N PHE A 112 -12.11 14.18 14.50
CA PHE A 112 -12.37 15.04 13.35
C PHE A 112 -11.98 14.29 12.07
N CYS A 113 -12.61 14.59 10.94
CA CYS A 113 -12.36 13.86 9.70
C CYS A 113 -12.43 14.76 8.46
N THR A 114 -11.82 14.28 7.39
CA THR A 114 -11.95 14.86 6.06
C THR A 114 -13.24 14.39 5.41
N GLU A 115 -13.72 15.14 4.42
CA GLU A 115 -14.80 14.65 3.56
C GLU A 115 -14.34 13.41 2.80
N GLY A 116 -15.18 12.37 2.82
CA GLY A 116 -15.01 11.21 1.95
C GLY A 116 -15.53 11.55 0.56
N THR A 117 -14.76 11.18 -0.48
CA THR A 117 -15.20 11.28 -1.87
C THR A 117 -15.39 9.86 -2.45
N THR A 118 -15.93 9.76 -3.67
CA THR A 118 -16.09 8.47 -4.37
C THR A 118 -14.75 7.75 -4.53
N ASP A 119 -13.65 8.50 -4.63
CA ASP A 119 -12.30 8.00 -4.91
C ASP A 119 -11.39 7.98 -3.68
N SER A 120 -11.80 8.60 -2.56
CA SER A 120 -10.98 8.66 -1.34
C SER A 120 -11.81 8.40 -0.08
N THR A 121 -11.29 7.51 0.76
CA THR A 121 -11.84 7.26 2.08
C THR A 121 -11.58 8.45 3.00
N SER A 122 -12.54 8.80 3.84
CA SER A 122 -12.38 9.82 4.88
C SER A 122 -11.21 9.48 5.81
N VAL A 123 -10.36 10.47 6.08
CA VAL A 123 -9.22 10.35 6.98
C VAL A 123 -9.60 10.90 8.34
N GLU A 124 -9.35 10.11 9.38
CA GLU A 124 -9.76 10.42 10.76
C GLU A 124 -8.56 10.87 11.60
N PHE A 125 -8.76 11.94 12.37
CA PHE A 125 -7.81 12.50 13.33
C PHE A 125 -8.45 12.58 14.71
N ALA A 126 -7.76 12.08 15.73
CA ALA A 126 -8.19 12.17 17.12
C ALA A 126 -7.39 13.27 17.86
N THR A 127 -8.05 13.99 18.74
CA THR A 127 -7.38 14.95 19.65
C THR A 127 -6.44 14.19 20.60
N THR A 128 -5.28 14.75 20.84
CA THR A 128 -4.25 14.16 21.71
C THR A 128 -4.32 14.65 23.16
N GLU A 129 -5.16 15.66 23.40
CA GLU A 129 -5.35 16.29 24.72
C GLU A 129 -6.78 16.84 24.86
N GLU A 130 -7.22 17.01 26.10
CA GLU A 130 -8.47 17.70 26.41
C GLU A 130 -8.24 19.22 26.41
N VAL A 131 -9.11 19.96 25.71
CA VAL A 131 -9.03 21.43 25.62
C VAL A 131 -10.39 22.06 25.80
N THR A 132 -10.43 23.19 26.54
CA THR A 132 -11.64 24.01 26.71
C THR A 132 -11.60 25.19 25.76
N ILE A 133 -12.69 25.45 25.03
CA ILE A 133 -12.83 26.62 24.16
C ILE A 133 -12.82 27.89 25.01
N PRO A 134 -11.88 28.82 24.77
CA PRO A 134 -11.78 30.09 25.55
C PRO A 134 -12.91 31.07 25.18
N GLU A 135 -13.01 32.21 25.88
CA GLU A 135 -14.02 33.24 25.64
C GLU A 135 -13.98 33.82 24.22
N GLN A 136 -12.83 33.74 23.54
CA GLN A 136 -12.66 34.15 22.13
C GLN A 136 -13.39 33.25 21.14
N GLY A 137 -13.88 32.09 21.62
CA GLY A 137 -14.65 31.14 20.79
C GLY A 137 -13.81 30.33 19.79
N THR A 138 -12.49 30.39 19.83
CA THR A 138 -11.58 29.68 18.93
C THR A 138 -10.42 29.08 19.69
N VAL A 139 -10.04 27.84 19.35
CA VAL A 139 -8.92 27.14 19.96
C VAL A 139 -8.24 26.23 18.96
N ASP A 140 -6.89 26.15 19.03
CA ASP A 140 -6.09 25.20 18.29
C ASP A 140 -5.82 23.97 19.15
N ILE A 141 -6.10 22.78 18.60
CA ILE A 141 -5.99 21.52 19.30
C ILE A 141 -5.03 20.62 18.54
N ALA A 142 -4.10 20.01 19.25
CA ALA A 142 -3.22 19.00 18.68
C ALA A 142 -3.98 17.73 18.34
N VAL A 143 -3.76 17.21 17.12
CA VAL A 143 -4.42 15.99 16.62
C VAL A 143 -3.41 15.03 16.02
N ALA A 144 -3.72 13.74 16.10
CA ALA A 144 -2.98 12.68 15.43
C ALA A 144 -3.93 11.79 14.64
N SER A 145 -3.48 11.28 13.48
CA SER A 145 -4.28 10.35 12.70
C SER A 145 -4.60 9.08 13.48
N VAL A 146 -5.80 8.54 13.32
CA VAL A 146 -6.23 7.31 14.01
C VAL A 146 -5.38 6.12 13.58
N LEU A 147 -5.02 6.05 12.30
CA LEU A 147 -4.15 5.02 11.76
C LEU A 147 -2.81 5.62 11.29
N ALA A 148 -1.80 4.78 11.19
CA ALA A 148 -0.47 5.15 10.72
C ALA A 148 -0.34 4.92 9.21
N GLY A 149 0.45 5.76 8.52
CA GLY A 149 0.76 5.60 7.11
C GLY A 149 0.76 6.91 6.33
N ALA A 150 1.42 6.90 5.16
CA ALA A 150 1.54 8.09 4.30
C ALA A 150 0.19 8.54 3.71
N SER A 151 -0.78 7.64 3.58
CA SER A 151 -2.15 7.94 3.13
C SER A 151 -2.93 8.84 4.10
N TYR A 152 -2.42 9.05 5.32
CA TYR A 152 -3.00 9.93 6.33
C TYR A 152 -2.40 11.34 6.33
N ASN A 153 -1.52 11.64 5.37
CA ASN A 153 -1.10 13.02 5.13
C ASN A 153 -2.24 13.78 4.45
N VAL A 154 -2.65 14.88 5.05
CA VAL A 154 -3.72 15.73 4.54
C VAL A 154 -3.25 17.18 4.36
N THR A 155 -3.77 17.82 3.33
CA THR A 155 -3.48 19.22 3.04
C THR A 155 -4.26 20.15 4.00
N ARG A 156 -3.93 21.44 3.96
CA ARG A 156 -4.67 22.45 4.73
C ARG A 156 -6.14 22.52 4.31
N ASN A 157 -7.00 22.87 5.24
CA ASN A 157 -8.43 23.10 5.05
C ASN A 157 -9.22 21.87 4.56
N THR A 158 -8.76 20.66 4.89
CA THR A 158 -9.43 19.40 4.49
C THR A 158 -10.11 18.69 5.65
N VAL A 159 -9.68 18.94 6.90
CA VAL A 159 -10.31 18.39 8.10
C VAL A 159 -11.44 19.35 8.52
N THR A 160 -12.66 19.07 8.10
CA THR A 160 -13.80 19.98 8.23
C THR A 160 -15.00 19.38 8.94
N LEU A 161 -14.98 18.08 9.19
CA LEU A 161 -16.13 17.35 9.76
C LEU A 161 -15.81 16.80 11.15
N GLN A 162 -16.86 16.68 11.95
CA GLN A 162 -16.84 15.98 13.24
C GLN A 162 -17.46 14.59 13.05
N LYS A 163 -16.81 13.54 13.47
CA LYS A 163 -17.37 12.17 13.43
C LYS A 163 -18.55 12.03 14.39
N GLN A 164 -18.48 12.71 15.53
CA GLN A 164 -19.56 12.84 16.49
C GLN A 164 -19.92 14.33 16.61
N PRO A 165 -21.04 14.77 16.00
CA PRO A 165 -21.41 16.18 16.01
C PRO A 165 -21.64 16.71 17.42
N ASN A 166 -20.92 17.75 17.81
CA ASN A 166 -21.13 18.51 19.04
C ASN A 166 -21.82 19.83 18.65
N LYS A 167 -23.02 20.06 19.19
CA LYS A 167 -23.83 21.25 18.91
C LYS A 167 -23.16 22.57 19.30
N ASN A 168 -22.20 22.52 20.23
CA ASN A 168 -21.47 23.68 20.73
C ASN A 168 -20.25 24.01 19.87
N VAL A 169 -19.90 23.17 18.89
CA VAL A 169 -18.81 23.38 17.93
C VAL A 169 -19.42 23.81 16.60
N THR A 170 -19.07 25.00 16.14
CA THR A 170 -19.63 25.62 14.93
C THR A 170 -18.86 25.21 13.68
N SER A 171 -17.55 25.18 13.73
CA SER A 171 -16.69 24.79 12.61
C SER A 171 -15.36 24.21 13.08
N VAL A 172 -14.77 23.44 12.21
CA VAL A 172 -13.47 22.78 12.40
C VAL A 172 -12.68 22.95 11.13
N THR A 173 -11.40 23.31 11.22
CA THR A 173 -10.52 23.39 10.06
C THR A 173 -9.04 23.17 10.48
N ASN A 174 -8.24 22.59 9.60
CA ASN A 174 -6.80 22.56 9.78
C ASN A 174 -6.16 23.66 8.92
N GLU A 175 -5.67 24.72 9.54
CA GLU A 175 -5.00 25.81 8.81
C GLU A 175 -3.66 25.38 8.20
N ASN A 176 -2.99 24.42 8.84
CA ASN A 176 -1.76 23.81 8.37
C ASN A 176 -1.99 22.34 7.96
N PRO A 177 -1.18 21.80 7.04
CA PRO A 177 -1.28 20.40 6.69
C PRO A 177 -0.92 19.50 7.88
N CYS A 178 -1.64 18.39 8.04
CA CYS A 178 -1.28 17.31 8.97
C CYS A 178 -0.39 16.32 8.24
N LEU A 179 0.86 16.21 8.63
CA LEU A 179 1.87 15.43 7.94
C LEU A 179 2.53 14.41 8.89
N LEU A 180 2.98 13.30 8.30
CA LEU A 180 3.91 12.40 8.97
C LEU A 180 5.23 13.13 9.22
N TYR A 181 5.65 13.18 10.48
CA TYR A 181 6.98 13.66 10.85
C TYR A 181 8.00 12.53 10.67
N THR A 182 8.21 12.10 9.44
CA THR A 182 9.27 11.15 9.09
C THR A 182 10.11 11.74 7.98
N SER A 183 11.42 11.75 8.19
CA SER A 183 12.36 11.95 7.09
C SER A 183 11.99 10.97 5.98
N PRO A 184 11.72 11.42 4.74
CA PRO A 184 11.42 10.50 3.65
C PRO A 184 12.56 9.49 3.54
N SER A 185 12.21 8.21 3.46
CA SER A 185 13.20 7.18 3.15
C SER A 185 13.77 7.50 1.76
N PRO A 186 15.09 7.36 1.52
CA PRO A 186 15.67 7.59 0.20
C PRO A 186 15.09 6.71 -0.92
N ARG A 187 14.18 5.78 -0.59
CA ARG A 187 13.48 4.88 -1.53
C ARG A 187 12.04 5.29 -1.84
N ASP A 188 11.54 6.37 -1.22
CA ASP A 188 10.18 6.87 -1.44
C ASP A 188 10.15 8.06 -2.43
N SER A 189 11.25 8.27 -3.16
CA SER A 189 11.41 9.29 -4.21
C SER A 189 11.56 8.65 -5.59
#